data_9c8c85152786f71882296d6528795a69
#
_entry.id   9c8c85152786f71882296d6528795a69
#
_cell.length_a   1.000
_cell.length_b   1.000
_cell.length_c   1.000
_cell.angle_alpha   90.00
_cell.angle_beta   90.00
_cell.angle_gamma   90.00
#
_symmetry.space_group_name_H-M   'P 1'
#
loop_
_entity.id
_entity.type
_entity.pdbx_description
1 polymer ?
#
loop_
_entity_poly.entity_id
_entity_poly.type
_entity_poly.pdbx_seq_one_letter_code
_entity_poly.pdbx_strand_id
1 'polypeptide(L)'
;QQCEENINYMWLLQGYSAPSHMTFQRFFARCTLDILMNLFSQLMEAIGRRDTLTFNEVFIDGTKLEANANKYTFVWRKAVQKRLDTLPSKLAILKQDIWNELGLDTHCMNDECIYTFLAKEIEVQHMELVQGKGKHKTPLQRLYERAEVLYEKRKEYEQQLYIMGERNSYSKTDPDATFMRMKEDHMRNGQLKPAYNVQLAVHSEYIMGIGVFSKSNDTNTLIPFIQQLEEIHRHRFTYVVADAGYDSHENLIWLKNNHYLSCIKPQYYEKAKTRTWTKDISKARNMEYIPEEDAFRCAKGRKLPYAFTRKAKNKTGFVSERKVYICESCNRCGYKKECQRYVKPTTENPVKRIEITPEYDTVLAENQDRLLSDTGIQLRINRSIQVEGAFGVLKQDLGFRRLLHRGSGNVHKMLYLLSMGFNLAKLHNRIQAGRVNTTLFTAKQTA
;
A
#
# COMPACT_ATOMS: atom_id res chain seq x y z
N GLN A 1 32.97 -16.52 -3.36
CA GLN A 1 33.50 -16.21 -2.02
C GLN A 1 32.89 -17.11 -0.95
N GLN A 2 31.57 -17.05 -0.64
CA GLN A 2 30.97 -17.90 0.41
C GLN A 2 31.14 -19.40 0.16
N CYS A 3 31.15 -19.85 -1.09
CA CYS A 3 31.37 -21.24 -1.47
C CYS A 3 32.84 -21.69 -1.29
N GLU A 4 33.77 -20.75 -1.14
CA GLU A 4 35.21 -20.99 -1.02
C GLU A 4 35.69 -20.78 0.41
N GLU A 5 34.98 -19.99 1.22
CA GLU A 5 35.42 -19.58 2.56
C GLU A 5 34.57 -20.22 3.68
N ASN A 6 33.35 -20.68 3.37
CA ASN A 6 32.43 -21.22 4.38
C ASN A 6 32.35 -22.74 4.26
N ILE A 7 32.74 -23.43 5.31
CA ILE A 7 32.77 -24.92 5.40
C ILE A 7 31.42 -25.54 5.05
N ASN A 8 30.30 -24.93 5.47
CA ASN A 8 28.97 -25.44 5.18
C ASN A 8 28.67 -25.44 3.67
N TYR A 9 29.07 -24.39 2.94
CA TYR A 9 28.90 -24.32 1.49
C TYR A 9 29.89 -25.24 0.77
N MET A 10 31.14 -25.37 1.27
CA MET A 10 32.11 -26.33 0.74
C MET A 10 31.57 -27.76 0.89
N TRP A 11 31.02 -28.08 2.05
CA TRP A 11 30.39 -29.39 2.28
C TRP A 11 29.21 -29.62 1.34
N LEU A 12 28.35 -28.61 1.15
CA LEU A 12 27.19 -28.70 0.24
C LEU A 12 27.62 -28.93 -1.21
N LEU A 13 28.76 -28.37 -1.62
CA LEU A 13 29.30 -28.54 -2.97
C LEU A 13 29.91 -29.93 -3.22
N GLN A 14 30.24 -30.69 -2.14
CA GLN A 14 30.79 -32.07 -2.24
C GLN A 14 31.97 -32.20 -3.26
N GLY A 15 32.82 -31.20 -3.31
CA GLY A 15 33.96 -31.14 -4.23
C GLY A 15 33.68 -30.57 -5.63
N TYR A 16 32.43 -30.24 -5.94
CA TYR A 16 32.12 -29.52 -7.18
C TYR A 16 32.61 -28.06 -7.11
N SER A 17 32.94 -27.50 -8.27
CA SER A 17 33.35 -26.10 -8.35
C SER A 17 32.25 -25.15 -7.94
N ALA A 18 32.58 -24.04 -7.27
CA ALA A 18 31.64 -23.00 -6.87
C ALA A 18 30.91 -22.42 -8.08
N PRO A 19 29.55 -22.35 -8.04
CA PRO A 19 28.81 -21.77 -9.13
C PRO A 19 29.12 -20.27 -9.30
N SER A 20 29.26 -19.83 -10.54
CA SER A 20 29.43 -18.41 -10.85
C SER A 20 28.19 -17.59 -10.53
N HIS A 21 28.35 -16.28 -10.34
CA HIS A 21 27.21 -15.36 -10.18
C HIS A 21 26.24 -15.43 -11.38
N MET A 22 26.72 -15.70 -12.59
CA MET A 22 25.89 -15.89 -13.77
C MET A 22 25.04 -17.16 -13.71
N THR A 23 25.52 -18.21 -13.05
CA THR A 23 24.75 -19.44 -12.83
C THR A 23 23.55 -19.16 -11.92
N PHE A 24 23.74 -18.43 -10.83
CA PHE A 24 22.66 -17.98 -9.96
C PHE A 24 21.66 -17.07 -10.69
N GLN A 25 22.18 -16.13 -11.49
CA GLN A 25 21.31 -15.23 -12.26
C GLN A 25 20.47 -15.98 -13.31
N ARG A 26 21.06 -16.95 -14.01
CA ARG A 26 20.32 -17.80 -14.97
C ARG A 26 19.29 -18.67 -14.27
N PHE A 27 19.61 -19.25 -13.11
CA PHE A 27 18.65 -20.00 -12.29
C PHE A 27 17.48 -19.11 -11.88
N PHE A 28 17.75 -17.94 -11.31
CA PHE A 28 16.73 -16.99 -10.88
C PHE A 28 15.85 -16.52 -12.05
N ALA A 29 16.41 -16.30 -13.23
CA ALA A 29 15.66 -15.91 -14.42
C ALA A 29 14.72 -17.01 -14.92
N ARG A 30 15.13 -18.29 -14.82
CA ARG A 30 14.31 -19.44 -15.22
C ARG A 30 13.16 -19.73 -14.23
N CYS A 31 13.31 -19.44 -12.95
CA CYS A 31 12.27 -19.63 -11.97
C CYS A 31 11.16 -18.59 -12.19
N THR A 32 9.94 -19.04 -12.49
CA THR A 32 8.76 -18.16 -12.48
C THR A 32 8.27 -17.97 -11.05
N LEU A 33 7.42 -16.96 -10.82
CA LEU A 33 6.83 -16.74 -9.52
C LEU A 33 5.96 -17.95 -9.09
N ASP A 34 5.19 -18.51 -10.02
CA ASP A 34 4.30 -19.65 -9.76
C ASP A 34 5.08 -20.91 -9.34
N ILE A 35 6.22 -21.18 -9.97
CA ILE A 35 7.12 -22.27 -9.57
C ILE A 35 7.58 -22.07 -8.12
N LEU A 36 8.00 -20.85 -7.75
CA LEU A 36 8.48 -20.57 -6.41
C LEU A 36 7.36 -20.60 -5.37
N MET A 37 6.17 -20.13 -5.71
CA MET A 37 4.99 -20.23 -4.83
C MET A 37 4.60 -21.68 -4.59
N ASN A 38 4.60 -22.50 -5.63
CA ASN A 38 4.31 -23.94 -5.51
C ASN A 38 5.38 -24.66 -4.66
N LEU A 39 6.66 -24.38 -4.91
CA LEU A 39 7.76 -24.94 -4.11
C LEU A 39 7.66 -24.50 -2.65
N PHE A 40 7.30 -23.24 -2.39
CA PHE A 40 7.08 -22.72 -1.05
C PHE A 40 5.91 -23.47 -0.35
N SER A 41 4.80 -23.67 -1.05
CA SER A 41 3.66 -24.44 -0.52
C SER A 41 4.07 -25.86 -0.12
N GLN A 42 4.79 -26.58 -1.01
CA GLN A 42 5.29 -27.93 -0.74
C GLN A 42 6.26 -27.96 0.45
N LEU A 43 7.14 -26.94 0.56
CA LEU A 43 8.03 -26.79 1.71
C LEU A 43 7.23 -26.63 3.01
N MET A 44 6.19 -25.80 3.01
CA MET A 44 5.35 -25.59 4.19
C MET A 44 4.59 -26.86 4.59
N GLU A 45 4.11 -27.66 3.63
CA GLU A 45 3.55 -28.97 3.90
C GLU A 45 4.59 -29.93 4.51
N ALA A 46 5.82 -29.94 4.00
CA ALA A 46 6.91 -30.76 4.54
C ALA A 46 7.30 -30.32 5.96
N ILE A 47 7.31 -29.02 6.24
CA ILE A 47 7.51 -28.48 7.59
C ILE A 47 6.37 -28.94 8.50
N GLY A 48 5.12 -28.80 8.05
CA GLY A 48 3.93 -29.20 8.84
C GLY A 48 3.87 -30.69 9.19
N ARG A 49 4.55 -31.56 8.43
CA ARG A 49 4.72 -32.97 8.79
C ARG A 49 5.77 -33.20 9.87
N ARG A 50 6.69 -32.27 10.07
CA ARG A 50 7.80 -32.38 11.04
C ARG A 50 7.54 -31.56 12.30
N ASP A 51 6.90 -30.42 12.16
CA ASP A 51 6.58 -29.49 13.25
C ASP A 51 5.12 -29.05 13.06
N THR A 52 4.25 -29.38 13.99
CA THR A 52 2.80 -29.22 13.84
C THR A 52 2.40 -27.78 13.54
N LEU A 53 1.82 -27.55 12.37
CA LEU A 53 1.21 -26.29 11.97
C LEU A 53 -0.31 -26.40 12.14
N THR A 54 -0.87 -25.65 13.08
CA THR A 54 -2.30 -25.75 13.42
C THR A 54 -3.20 -24.90 12.52
N PHE A 55 -2.64 -23.93 11.78
CA PHE A 55 -3.38 -22.93 10.99
C PHE A 55 -4.47 -22.20 11.81
N ASN A 56 -4.33 -22.16 13.14
CA ASN A 56 -5.32 -21.52 14.00
C ASN A 56 -5.26 -20.00 13.89
N GLU A 57 -4.06 -19.44 13.97
CA GLU A 57 -3.86 -17.98 13.88
C GLU A 57 -2.81 -17.63 12.83
N VAL A 58 -2.96 -16.45 12.24
CA VAL A 58 -1.94 -15.82 11.39
C VAL A 58 -1.64 -14.42 11.90
N PHE A 59 -0.35 -14.14 12.07
CA PHE A 59 0.17 -12.84 12.47
C PHE A 59 0.63 -12.08 11.23
N ILE A 60 0.01 -10.93 10.96
CA ILE A 60 0.30 -10.12 9.78
C ILE A 60 0.92 -8.80 10.21
N ASP A 61 2.00 -8.41 9.54
CA ASP A 61 2.59 -7.07 9.64
C ASP A 61 3.28 -6.68 8.33
N GLY A 62 3.39 -5.37 8.12
CA GLY A 62 3.98 -4.79 6.94
C GLY A 62 5.26 -4.01 7.24
N THR A 63 6.19 -4.08 6.29
CA THR A 63 7.37 -3.24 6.32
C THR A 63 7.65 -2.64 4.95
N LYS A 64 8.23 -1.44 4.94
CA LYS A 64 8.67 -0.79 3.71
C LYS A 64 10.12 -1.13 3.47
N LEU A 65 10.41 -1.79 2.33
CA LEU A 65 11.77 -2.09 1.89
C LEU A 65 12.16 -1.16 0.74
N GLU A 66 13.35 -0.57 0.84
CA GLU A 66 13.89 0.32 -0.20
C GLU A 66 14.10 -0.47 -1.50
N ALA A 67 13.57 0.05 -2.61
CA ALA A 67 13.73 -0.55 -3.93
C ALA A 67 15.14 -0.32 -4.48
N ASN A 68 15.57 -1.19 -5.39
CA ASN A 68 16.79 -0.99 -6.18
C ASN A 68 16.56 0.08 -7.26
N ALA A 69 16.28 1.31 -6.82
CA ALA A 69 15.94 2.40 -7.71
C ALA A 69 16.65 3.69 -7.31
N ASN A 70 16.84 4.57 -8.28
CA ASN A 70 17.40 5.88 -8.02
C ASN A 70 16.36 6.79 -7.35
N LYS A 71 16.67 7.33 -6.19
CA LYS A 71 15.78 8.20 -5.41
C LYS A 71 15.47 9.55 -6.07
N TYR A 72 16.23 9.94 -7.09
CA TYR A 72 16.05 11.21 -7.80
C TYR A 72 15.25 11.08 -9.11
N THR A 73 14.92 9.86 -9.54
CA THR A 73 14.15 9.60 -10.76
C THR A 73 12.66 9.43 -10.48
N PHE A 74 12.08 10.38 -9.78
CA PHE A 74 10.67 10.35 -9.39
C PHE A 74 9.75 10.97 -10.45
N VAL A 75 8.55 10.38 -10.58
CA VAL A 75 7.43 10.93 -11.35
C VAL A 75 6.24 11.06 -10.41
N TRP A 76 5.69 12.27 -10.29
CA TRP A 76 4.57 12.60 -9.41
C TRP A 76 3.28 12.84 -10.19
N ARG A 77 2.19 12.17 -9.82
CA ARG A 77 0.87 12.33 -10.46
C ARG A 77 0.44 13.79 -10.60
N LYS A 78 0.50 14.55 -9.51
CA LYS A 78 0.11 15.97 -9.52
C LYS A 78 0.93 16.80 -10.50
N ALA A 79 2.22 16.52 -10.65
CA ALA A 79 3.08 17.24 -11.57
C ALA A 79 2.77 16.87 -13.03
N VAL A 80 2.54 15.58 -13.30
CA VAL A 80 2.17 15.09 -14.64
C VAL A 80 0.81 15.66 -15.03
N GLN A 81 -0.19 15.56 -14.15
CA GLN A 81 -1.53 16.10 -14.40
C GLN A 81 -1.49 17.60 -14.70
N LYS A 82 -0.79 18.39 -13.86
CA LYS A 82 -0.64 19.84 -14.09
C LYS A 82 -0.02 20.15 -15.46
N ARG A 83 0.98 19.35 -15.87
CA ARG A 83 1.61 19.52 -17.20
C ARG A 83 0.64 19.16 -18.33
N LEU A 84 -0.10 18.05 -18.18
CA LEU A 84 -1.12 17.65 -19.13
C LEU A 84 -2.22 18.71 -19.27
N ASP A 85 -2.69 19.26 -18.16
CA ASP A 85 -3.72 20.31 -18.12
C ASP A 85 -3.27 21.63 -18.81
N THR A 86 -1.96 21.84 -18.98
CA THR A 86 -1.43 23.03 -19.71
C THR A 86 -1.29 22.80 -21.23
N LEU A 87 -1.38 21.57 -21.73
CA LEU A 87 -1.22 21.28 -23.16
C LEU A 87 -2.33 21.91 -24.03
N PRO A 88 -3.63 21.91 -23.64
CA PRO A 88 -4.67 22.53 -24.47
C PRO A 88 -4.44 24.01 -24.75
N SER A 89 -3.96 24.76 -23.75
CA SER A 89 -3.65 26.19 -23.97
C SER A 89 -2.46 26.42 -24.91
N LYS A 90 -1.43 25.56 -24.83
CA LYS A 90 -0.28 25.60 -25.74
C LYS A 90 -0.68 25.17 -27.15
N LEU A 91 -1.58 24.20 -27.28
CA LEU A 91 -2.13 23.80 -28.58
C LEU A 91 -2.96 24.90 -29.21
N ALA A 92 -3.75 25.64 -28.43
CA ALA A 92 -4.51 26.78 -28.92
C ALA A 92 -3.58 27.91 -29.49
N ILE A 93 -2.47 28.19 -28.80
CA ILE A 93 -1.46 29.13 -29.29
C ILE A 93 -0.84 28.61 -30.59
N LEU A 94 -0.46 27.34 -30.64
CA LEU A 94 0.11 26.72 -31.85
C LEU A 94 -0.86 26.87 -33.07
N LYS A 95 -2.15 26.58 -32.86
CA LYS A 95 -3.18 26.72 -33.92
C LYS A 95 -3.27 28.14 -34.43
N GLN A 96 -3.23 29.13 -33.53
CA GLN A 96 -3.25 30.53 -33.90
C GLN A 96 -2.00 30.92 -34.71
N ASP A 97 -0.82 30.41 -34.31
CA ASP A 97 0.42 30.68 -35.04
C ASP A 97 0.42 30.01 -36.42
N ILE A 98 -0.13 28.81 -36.56
CA ILE A 98 -0.29 28.13 -37.86
C ILE A 98 -1.20 28.95 -38.79
N TRP A 99 -2.31 29.47 -38.27
CA TRP A 99 -3.19 30.35 -39.02
C TRP A 99 -2.48 31.63 -39.46
N ASN A 100 -1.77 32.30 -38.55
CA ASN A 100 -1.11 33.56 -38.83
C ASN A 100 0.08 33.44 -39.80
N GLU A 101 0.89 32.38 -39.70
CA GLU A 101 2.12 32.20 -40.45
C GLU A 101 1.92 31.44 -41.78
N LEU A 102 0.96 30.49 -41.81
CA LEU A 102 0.75 29.60 -42.96
C LEU A 102 -0.63 29.77 -43.62
N GLY A 103 -1.59 30.46 -42.99
CA GLY A 103 -2.97 30.55 -43.47
C GLY A 103 -3.74 29.20 -43.44
N LEU A 104 -3.26 28.22 -42.70
CA LEU A 104 -3.85 26.87 -42.64
C LEU A 104 -4.84 26.74 -41.45
N ASP A 105 -6.07 26.30 -41.74
CA ASP A 105 -7.08 26.10 -40.70
C ASP A 105 -6.88 24.76 -40.00
N THR A 106 -6.50 24.84 -38.74
CA THR A 106 -6.32 23.67 -37.86
C THR A 106 -7.27 23.69 -36.65
N HIS A 107 -8.32 24.54 -36.67
CA HIS A 107 -9.16 24.83 -35.52
C HIS A 107 -9.80 23.56 -34.90
N CYS A 108 -10.30 22.63 -35.72
CA CYS A 108 -10.94 21.38 -35.29
C CYS A 108 -9.96 20.22 -35.05
N MET A 109 -8.65 20.40 -35.28
CA MET A 109 -7.66 19.33 -35.19
C MET A 109 -7.15 19.17 -33.75
N ASN A 110 -6.88 17.93 -33.33
CA ASN A 110 -6.11 17.65 -32.10
C ASN A 110 -4.60 17.76 -32.40
N ASP A 111 -3.76 17.61 -31.40
CA ASP A 111 -2.30 17.70 -31.53
C ASP A 111 -1.71 16.62 -32.48
N GLU A 112 -2.24 15.41 -32.49
CA GLU A 112 -1.84 14.32 -33.40
C GLU A 112 -2.20 14.63 -34.84
N CYS A 113 -3.42 15.13 -35.07
CA CYS A 113 -3.86 15.56 -36.39
C CYS A 113 -3.02 16.71 -36.92
N ILE A 114 -2.69 17.71 -36.09
CA ILE A 114 -1.84 18.84 -36.48
C ILE A 114 -0.43 18.38 -36.83
N TYR A 115 0.16 17.51 -35.97
CA TYR A 115 1.49 16.94 -36.22
C TYR A 115 1.54 16.21 -37.57
N THR A 116 0.57 15.30 -37.79
CA THR A 116 0.48 14.49 -39.03
C THR A 116 0.20 15.38 -40.28
N PHE A 117 -0.63 16.40 -40.12
CA PHE A 117 -0.94 17.34 -41.18
C PHE A 117 0.29 18.15 -41.60
N LEU A 118 1.01 18.74 -40.64
CA LEU A 118 2.22 19.49 -40.94
C LEU A 118 3.35 18.63 -41.49
N ALA A 119 3.44 17.34 -41.06
CA ALA A 119 4.37 16.39 -41.65
C ALA A 119 4.08 16.16 -43.13
N LYS A 120 2.81 16.00 -43.52
CA LYS A 120 2.38 15.85 -44.92
C LYS A 120 2.67 17.12 -45.75
N GLU A 121 2.45 18.29 -45.19
CA GLU A 121 2.79 19.57 -45.87
C GLU A 121 4.29 19.67 -46.17
N ILE A 122 5.16 19.21 -45.28
CA ILE A 122 6.61 19.12 -45.46
C ILE A 122 6.95 18.18 -46.60
N GLU A 123 6.30 16.99 -46.65
CA GLU A 123 6.49 15.99 -47.72
C GLU A 123 6.03 16.52 -49.09
N VAL A 124 4.85 17.13 -49.13
CA VAL A 124 4.28 17.70 -50.37
C VAL A 124 5.16 18.83 -50.93
N GLN A 125 5.74 19.64 -50.07
CA GLN A 125 6.64 20.70 -50.47
C GLN A 125 8.07 20.26 -50.73
N HIS A 126 8.37 18.95 -50.62
CA HIS A 126 9.71 18.35 -50.75
C HIS A 126 10.78 19.12 -49.92
N MET A 127 10.39 19.56 -48.72
CA MET A 127 11.22 20.41 -47.91
C MET A 127 12.24 19.61 -47.11
N GLU A 128 13.54 19.95 -47.27
CA GLU A 128 14.58 19.38 -46.42
C GLU A 128 14.59 20.04 -45.04
N LEU A 129 14.50 19.25 -43.98
CA LEU A 129 14.56 19.73 -42.61
C LEU A 129 15.97 20.15 -42.23
N VAL A 130 16.12 21.39 -41.84
CA VAL A 130 17.39 21.95 -41.43
C VAL A 130 17.65 21.69 -39.94
N GLN A 131 18.74 20.98 -39.64
CA GLN A 131 19.15 20.70 -38.25
C GLN A 131 20.36 21.54 -37.82
N GLY A 132 20.43 21.85 -36.52
CA GLY A 132 21.55 22.52 -35.87
C GLY A 132 21.28 23.96 -35.43
N LYS A 133 22.12 24.46 -34.50
CA LYS A 133 22.04 25.84 -33.99
C LYS A 133 22.54 26.84 -35.04
N GLY A 134 21.85 27.98 -35.14
CA GLY A 134 22.28 29.07 -36.02
C GLY A 134 21.81 28.97 -37.49
N LYS A 135 21.12 27.92 -37.88
CA LYS A 135 20.50 27.81 -39.22
C LYS A 135 19.10 28.39 -39.23
N HIS A 136 18.73 29.11 -40.28
CA HIS A 136 17.39 29.66 -40.46
C HIS A 136 16.40 28.52 -40.83
N LYS A 137 15.46 28.28 -39.94
CA LYS A 137 14.35 27.33 -40.18
C LYS A 137 13.17 28.05 -40.80
N THR A 138 12.50 27.40 -41.74
CA THR A 138 11.26 27.92 -42.32
C THR A 138 10.14 28.04 -41.27
N PRO A 139 9.12 28.88 -41.47
CA PRO A 139 7.95 28.91 -40.57
C PRO A 139 7.30 27.53 -40.41
N LEU A 140 7.11 26.81 -41.53
CA LEU A 140 6.51 25.44 -41.51
C LEU A 140 7.32 24.48 -40.64
N GLN A 141 8.65 24.49 -40.77
CA GLN A 141 9.50 23.60 -39.94
C GLN A 141 9.40 23.94 -38.45
N ARG A 142 9.39 25.23 -38.09
CA ARG A 142 9.27 25.68 -36.68
C ARG A 142 7.95 25.25 -36.06
N LEU A 143 6.85 25.35 -36.79
CA LEU A 143 5.52 24.97 -36.35
C LEU A 143 5.38 23.44 -36.25
N TYR A 144 5.94 22.71 -37.22
CA TYR A 144 6.02 21.26 -37.18
C TYR A 144 6.76 20.75 -35.95
N GLU A 145 7.97 21.23 -35.66
CA GLU A 145 8.75 20.85 -34.50
C GLU A 145 8.01 21.19 -33.19
N ARG A 146 7.26 22.27 -33.14
CA ARG A 146 6.42 22.60 -31.97
C ARG A 146 5.24 21.67 -31.83
N ALA A 147 4.61 21.26 -32.94
CA ALA A 147 3.53 20.28 -32.97
C ALA A 147 4.04 18.90 -32.47
N GLU A 148 5.20 18.47 -32.98
CA GLU A 148 5.88 17.23 -32.60
C GLU A 148 6.13 17.19 -31.10
N VAL A 149 6.74 18.24 -30.53
CA VAL A 149 7.00 18.35 -29.08
C VAL A 149 5.72 18.28 -28.25
N LEU A 150 4.61 18.89 -28.67
CA LEU A 150 3.35 18.84 -27.95
C LEU A 150 2.74 17.43 -27.98
N TYR A 151 2.74 16.80 -29.17
CA TYR A 151 2.25 15.45 -29.38
C TYR A 151 3.04 14.41 -28.56
N GLU A 152 4.38 14.44 -28.64
CA GLU A 152 5.23 13.54 -27.86
C GLU A 152 5.07 13.77 -26.34
N LYS A 153 4.96 15.03 -25.90
CA LYS A 153 4.74 15.32 -24.48
C LYS A 153 3.39 14.82 -23.97
N ARG A 154 2.33 14.91 -24.77
CA ARG A 154 1.05 14.33 -24.41
C ARG A 154 1.17 12.82 -24.23
N LYS A 155 1.77 12.11 -25.21
CA LYS A 155 2.01 10.67 -25.14
C LYS A 155 2.86 10.29 -23.92
N GLU A 156 3.94 11.01 -23.66
CA GLU A 156 4.79 10.80 -22.48
C GLU A 156 3.98 10.90 -21.19
N TYR A 157 3.15 11.92 -21.04
CA TYR A 157 2.36 12.15 -19.83
C TYR A 157 1.24 11.12 -19.66
N GLU A 158 0.56 10.76 -20.72
CA GLU A 158 -0.44 9.70 -20.73
C GLU A 158 0.18 8.35 -20.34
N GLN A 159 1.32 8.01 -20.91
CA GLN A 159 2.07 6.81 -20.54
C GLN A 159 2.53 6.82 -19.08
N GLN A 160 3.00 7.96 -18.58
CA GLN A 160 3.37 8.11 -17.17
C GLN A 160 2.17 7.89 -16.24
N LEU A 161 0.99 8.40 -16.59
CA LEU A 161 -0.25 8.17 -15.84
C LEU A 161 -0.70 6.70 -15.90
N TYR A 162 -0.55 6.07 -17.07
CA TYR A 162 -0.85 4.64 -17.25
C TYR A 162 0.04 3.74 -16.36
N ILE A 163 1.36 3.94 -16.41
CA ILE A 163 2.33 3.22 -15.55
C ILE A 163 2.00 3.43 -14.06
N MET A 164 1.60 4.64 -13.71
CA MET A 164 1.30 5.01 -12.33
C MET A 164 0.04 4.30 -11.79
N GLY A 165 -0.93 4.00 -12.65
CA GLY A 165 -2.23 3.44 -12.26
C GLY A 165 -2.90 4.31 -11.18
N GLU A 166 -3.27 3.77 -10.03
CA GLU A 166 -3.85 4.52 -8.90
C GLU A 166 -2.82 5.18 -7.97
N ARG A 167 -1.54 4.89 -8.16
CA ARG A 167 -0.46 5.40 -7.29
C ARG A 167 -0.24 6.90 -7.48
N ASN A 168 0.33 7.55 -6.48
CA ASN A 168 0.66 8.97 -6.53
C ASN A 168 2.03 9.27 -7.16
N SER A 169 2.88 8.23 -7.28
CA SER A 169 4.24 8.35 -7.81
C SER A 169 4.79 6.99 -8.25
N TYR A 170 5.83 7.03 -9.07
CA TYR A 170 6.69 5.89 -9.37
C TYR A 170 8.13 6.35 -9.63
N SER A 171 9.09 5.40 -9.64
CA SER A 171 10.48 5.66 -10.03
C SER A 171 10.72 5.27 -11.48
N LYS A 172 11.37 6.13 -12.29
CA LYS A 172 11.72 5.78 -13.69
C LYS A 172 12.65 4.57 -13.79
N THR A 173 13.45 4.32 -12.76
CA THR A 173 14.40 3.18 -12.73
C THR A 173 13.79 1.88 -12.26
N ASP A 174 12.65 1.94 -11.56
CA ASP A 174 11.82 0.81 -11.17
C ASP A 174 10.34 1.24 -11.17
N PRO A 175 9.64 1.08 -12.30
CA PRO A 175 8.28 1.57 -12.46
C PRO A 175 7.26 1.00 -11.46
N ASP A 176 7.51 -0.16 -10.88
CA ASP A 176 6.63 -0.78 -9.89
C ASP A 176 6.83 -0.20 -8.48
N ALA A 177 8.00 0.40 -8.20
CA ALA A 177 8.29 1.01 -6.92
C ALA A 177 7.57 2.35 -6.74
N THR A 178 7.00 2.56 -5.55
CA THR A 178 6.31 3.80 -5.19
C THR A 178 7.14 4.58 -4.17
N PHE A 179 7.13 5.91 -4.25
CA PHE A 179 7.80 6.73 -3.25
C PHE A 179 7.03 6.72 -1.93
N MET A 180 7.67 6.21 -0.89
CA MET A 180 7.10 6.02 0.44
C MET A 180 7.98 6.64 1.51
N ARG A 181 7.35 7.07 2.62
CA ARG A 181 8.08 7.45 3.82
C ARG A 181 8.56 6.18 4.52
N MET A 182 9.86 6.06 4.73
CA MET A 182 10.47 4.91 5.40
C MET A 182 10.27 5.00 6.92
N LYS A 183 10.11 3.85 7.60
CA LYS A 183 10.08 3.80 9.07
C LYS A 183 11.44 4.19 9.67
N GLU A 184 12.51 3.77 9.03
CA GLU A 184 13.91 4.04 9.42
C GLU A 184 14.42 5.32 8.75
N ASP A 185 13.86 6.45 9.13
CA ASP A 185 14.35 7.77 8.71
C ASP A 185 15.26 8.33 9.82
N HIS A 186 16.53 7.93 9.79
CA HIS A 186 17.52 8.36 10.79
C HIS A 186 17.70 9.87 10.84
N MET A 187 17.51 10.55 9.71
CA MET A 187 17.62 12.02 9.63
C MET A 187 16.34 12.74 10.05
N ARG A 188 15.24 12.02 10.25
CA ARG A 188 13.90 12.55 10.58
C ARG A 188 13.43 13.70 9.68
N ASN A 189 13.95 13.75 8.44
CA ASN A 189 13.63 14.79 7.48
C ASN A 189 12.41 14.46 6.61
N GLY A 190 11.78 13.31 6.82
CA GLY A 190 10.62 12.86 6.08
C GLY A 190 10.91 12.49 4.62
N GLN A 191 12.17 12.21 4.28
CA GLN A 191 12.57 11.87 2.93
C GLN A 191 11.78 10.67 2.40
N LEU A 192 11.22 10.83 1.21
CA LEU A 192 10.57 9.76 0.47
C LEU A 192 11.62 8.98 -0.32
N LYS A 193 11.53 7.65 -0.27
CA LYS A 193 12.35 6.75 -1.07
C LYS A 193 11.49 5.83 -1.92
N PRO A 194 11.96 5.41 -3.12
CA PRO A 194 11.28 4.37 -3.86
C PRO A 194 11.33 3.08 -3.05
N ALA A 195 10.17 2.46 -2.85
CA ALA A 195 10.02 1.32 -1.96
C ALA A 195 8.83 0.44 -2.36
N TYR A 196 8.85 -0.78 -1.83
CA TYR A 196 7.72 -1.70 -1.81
C TYR A 196 7.22 -1.85 -0.38
N ASN A 197 5.91 -1.97 -0.23
CA ASN A 197 5.27 -2.37 1.02
C ASN A 197 5.20 -3.90 1.04
N VAL A 198 6.05 -4.51 1.86
CA VAL A 198 6.15 -5.96 1.97
C VAL A 198 5.38 -6.42 3.19
N GLN A 199 4.44 -7.31 2.97
CA GLN A 199 3.62 -7.95 4.00
C GLN A 199 4.19 -9.31 4.33
N LEU A 200 4.30 -9.64 5.62
CA LEU A 200 4.62 -10.98 6.10
C LEU A 200 3.44 -11.56 6.86
N ALA A 201 3.15 -12.82 6.59
CA ALA A 201 2.29 -13.67 7.40
C ALA A 201 3.17 -14.67 8.16
N VAL A 202 3.02 -14.74 9.46
CA VAL A 202 3.80 -15.63 10.33
C VAL A 202 2.85 -16.48 11.17
N HIS A 203 3.18 -17.76 11.32
CA HIS A 203 2.50 -18.69 12.24
C HIS A 203 3.54 -19.65 12.82
N SER A 204 3.51 -19.89 14.12
CA SER A 204 4.47 -20.76 14.82
C SER A 204 5.93 -20.45 14.51
N GLU A 205 6.29 -19.17 14.37
CA GLU A 205 7.60 -18.63 13.99
C GLU A 205 8.02 -18.87 12.52
N TYR A 206 7.19 -19.54 11.70
CA TYR A 206 7.44 -19.72 10.27
C TYR A 206 6.78 -18.62 9.45
N ILE A 207 7.44 -18.18 8.41
CA ILE A 207 6.83 -17.31 7.40
C ILE A 207 5.87 -18.16 6.58
N MET A 208 4.59 -17.84 6.65
CA MET A 208 3.52 -18.52 5.92
C MET A 208 3.28 -17.93 4.55
N GLY A 209 3.71 -16.70 4.33
CA GLY A 209 3.58 -16.05 3.03
C GLY A 209 4.12 -14.64 3.03
N ILE A 210 4.34 -14.14 1.81
CA ILE A 210 4.83 -12.80 1.55
C ILE A 210 3.98 -12.14 0.48
N GLY A 211 3.55 -10.91 0.75
CA GLY A 211 2.91 -10.04 -0.22
C GLY A 211 3.78 -8.84 -0.56
N VAL A 212 3.88 -8.50 -1.83
CA VAL A 212 4.63 -7.34 -2.32
C VAL A 212 3.65 -6.35 -2.93
N PHE A 213 3.52 -5.18 -2.31
CA PHE A 213 2.54 -4.18 -2.73
C PHE A 213 3.21 -2.85 -3.05
N SER A 214 2.72 -2.19 -4.09
CA SER A 214 3.12 -0.83 -4.45
C SER A 214 2.33 0.25 -3.69
N LYS A 215 1.29 -0.12 -2.94
CA LYS A 215 0.49 0.79 -2.11
C LYS A 215 1.21 1.04 -0.78
N SER A 216 1.39 2.32 -0.40
CA SER A 216 2.10 2.71 0.82
C SER A 216 1.29 2.51 2.12
N ASN A 217 0.01 2.17 2.02
CA ASN A 217 -0.93 2.00 3.13
C ASN A 217 -1.24 0.51 3.34
N ASP A 218 -1.08 0.04 4.56
CA ASP A 218 -1.32 -1.35 4.95
C ASP A 218 -2.80 -1.72 4.92
N THR A 219 -3.70 -0.75 5.13
CA THR A 219 -5.16 -0.97 5.11
C THR A 219 -5.64 -1.68 3.85
N ASN A 220 -5.07 -1.32 2.69
CA ASN A 220 -5.52 -1.85 1.39
C ASN A 220 -4.77 -3.13 0.96
N THR A 221 -3.90 -3.66 1.82
CA THR A 221 -3.11 -4.86 1.51
C THR A 221 -3.65 -6.12 2.19
N LEU A 222 -4.46 -5.97 3.25
CA LEU A 222 -4.89 -7.09 4.08
C LEU A 222 -5.71 -8.12 3.30
N ILE A 223 -6.79 -7.68 2.67
CA ILE A 223 -7.72 -8.57 1.95
C ILE A 223 -6.99 -9.34 0.83
N PRO A 224 -6.31 -8.68 -0.13
CA PRO A 224 -5.61 -9.41 -1.19
C PRO A 224 -4.48 -10.29 -0.65
N PHE A 225 -3.86 -9.94 0.48
CA PHE A 225 -2.83 -10.77 1.08
C PHE A 225 -3.39 -12.03 1.73
N ILE A 226 -4.53 -11.94 2.44
CA ILE A 226 -5.19 -13.13 3.00
C ILE A 226 -5.65 -14.07 1.88
N GLN A 227 -6.23 -13.54 0.81
CA GLN A 227 -6.62 -14.33 -0.35
C GLN A 227 -5.43 -15.08 -0.97
N GLN A 228 -4.29 -14.41 -1.12
CA GLN A 228 -3.04 -15.04 -1.57
C GLN A 228 -2.58 -16.16 -0.62
N LEU A 229 -2.73 -16.00 0.70
CA LEU A 229 -2.38 -17.05 1.66
C LEU A 229 -3.29 -18.27 1.53
N GLU A 230 -4.60 -18.08 1.33
CA GLU A 230 -5.55 -19.15 1.09
C GLU A 230 -5.21 -19.97 -0.18
N GLU A 231 -4.82 -19.28 -1.26
CA GLU A 231 -4.38 -19.92 -2.51
C GLU A 231 -3.12 -20.77 -2.32
N ILE A 232 -2.14 -20.26 -1.55
CA ILE A 232 -0.87 -20.95 -1.31
C ILE A 232 -1.06 -22.19 -0.46
N HIS A 233 -1.80 -22.08 0.64
CA HIS A 233 -1.88 -23.15 1.64
C HIS A 233 -3.08 -24.07 1.47
N ARG A 234 -4.11 -23.64 0.72
CA ARG A 234 -5.43 -24.32 0.62
C ARG A 234 -6.08 -24.57 1.99
N HIS A 235 -5.66 -23.82 2.97
CA HIS A 235 -6.15 -23.82 4.35
C HIS A 235 -6.52 -22.41 4.77
N ARG A 236 -7.45 -22.32 5.71
CA ARG A 236 -7.89 -21.04 6.29
C ARG A 236 -7.40 -20.95 7.73
N PHE A 237 -6.98 -19.75 8.09
CA PHE A 237 -6.70 -19.40 9.47
C PHE A 237 -8.00 -19.03 10.19
N THR A 238 -8.12 -19.37 11.47
CA THR A 238 -9.26 -18.96 12.29
C THR A 238 -9.12 -17.52 12.73
N TYR A 239 -7.96 -17.14 13.26
CA TYR A 239 -7.68 -15.79 13.74
C TYR A 239 -6.76 -15.04 12.77
N VAL A 240 -7.15 -13.80 12.45
CA VAL A 240 -6.30 -12.84 11.75
C VAL A 240 -5.89 -11.76 12.74
N VAL A 241 -4.59 -11.71 13.05
CA VAL A 241 -4.01 -10.81 14.04
C VAL A 241 -3.08 -9.82 13.36
N ALA A 242 -3.44 -8.54 13.40
CA ALA A 242 -2.66 -7.47 12.77
C ALA A 242 -2.62 -6.20 13.63
N ASP A 243 -1.77 -5.25 13.24
CA ASP A 243 -1.65 -3.98 13.95
C ASP A 243 -2.78 -2.98 13.58
N ALA A 244 -2.74 -1.80 14.20
CA ALA A 244 -3.71 -0.74 13.96
C ALA A 244 -3.66 -0.15 12.54
N GLY A 245 -2.59 -0.39 11.78
CA GLY A 245 -2.46 0.04 10.38
C GLY A 245 -3.45 -0.65 9.44
N TYR A 246 -3.98 -1.81 9.85
CA TYR A 246 -4.95 -2.59 9.07
C TYR A 246 -6.41 -2.32 9.47
N ASP A 247 -6.66 -1.54 10.54
CA ASP A 247 -8.00 -1.21 10.99
C ASP A 247 -8.73 -0.37 9.95
N SER A 248 -9.79 -0.94 9.37
CA SER A 248 -10.73 -0.25 8.51
C SER A 248 -12.09 -0.95 8.54
N HIS A 249 -13.14 -0.20 8.23
CA HIS A 249 -14.48 -0.75 8.10
C HIS A 249 -14.51 -1.90 7.07
N GLU A 250 -13.94 -1.67 5.89
CA GLU A 250 -13.87 -2.66 4.81
C GLU A 250 -13.19 -3.96 5.25
N ASN A 251 -12.01 -3.87 5.91
CA ASN A 251 -11.27 -5.04 6.38
C ASN A 251 -12.03 -5.82 7.44
N LEU A 252 -12.59 -5.14 8.45
CA LEU A 252 -13.30 -5.82 9.54
C LEU A 252 -14.58 -6.49 9.05
N ILE A 253 -15.35 -5.84 8.18
CA ILE A 253 -16.55 -6.42 7.56
C ILE A 253 -16.19 -7.60 6.66
N TRP A 254 -15.15 -7.45 5.82
CA TRP A 254 -14.69 -8.54 4.96
C TRP A 254 -14.26 -9.75 5.78
N LEU A 255 -13.49 -9.56 6.84
CA LEU A 255 -13.07 -10.64 7.76
C LEU A 255 -14.29 -11.33 8.38
N LYS A 256 -15.24 -10.57 8.89
CA LYS A 256 -16.47 -11.12 9.49
C LYS A 256 -17.27 -11.94 8.47
N ASN A 257 -17.51 -11.37 7.28
CA ASN A 257 -18.30 -12.02 6.23
C ASN A 257 -17.64 -13.29 5.68
N ASN A 258 -16.31 -13.37 5.80
CA ASN A 258 -15.54 -14.56 5.45
C ASN A 258 -15.24 -15.45 6.67
N HIS A 259 -15.95 -15.27 7.78
CA HIS A 259 -15.82 -16.09 8.99
C HIS A 259 -14.44 -16.13 9.65
N TYR A 260 -13.66 -15.05 9.50
CA TYR A 260 -12.42 -14.86 10.25
C TYR A 260 -12.68 -14.16 11.59
N LEU A 261 -11.98 -14.57 12.62
CA LEU A 261 -11.94 -13.89 13.91
C LEU A 261 -10.83 -12.83 13.89
N SER A 262 -11.20 -11.57 13.72
CA SER A 262 -10.24 -10.47 13.70
C SER A 262 -9.72 -10.14 15.10
N CYS A 263 -8.42 -9.94 15.23
CA CYS A 263 -7.75 -9.36 16.40
C CYS A 263 -6.89 -8.19 15.96
N ILE A 264 -7.53 -7.10 15.50
CA ILE A 264 -6.90 -5.91 14.95
C ILE A 264 -7.12 -4.74 15.89
N LYS A 265 -6.03 -4.11 16.37
CA LYS A 265 -6.16 -2.92 17.23
C LYS A 265 -6.84 -1.77 16.47
N PRO A 266 -7.89 -1.12 17.02
CA PRO A 266 -8.40 0.11 16.46
C PRO A 266 -7.33 1.20 16.37
N GLN A 267 -7.35 2.02 15.32
CA GLN A 267 -6.35 3.10 15.12
C GLN A 267 -6.31 4.09 16.30
N TYR A 268 -7.40 4.24 17.02
CA TYR A 268 -7.49 5.11 18.18
C TYR A 268 -7.20 4.41 19.52
N TYR A 269 -6.91 3.10 19.54
CA TYR A 269 -6.81 2.26 20.74
C TYR A 269 -5.93 2.87 21.83
N GLU A 270 -4.70 3.27 21.50
CA GLU A 270 -3.79 3.88 22.47
C GLU A 270 -4.20 5.33 22.83
N LYS A 271 -4.74 6.07 21.84
CA LYS A 271 -5.22 7.44 22.06
C LYS A 271 -6.44 7.48 22.97
N ALA A 272 -7.33 6.49 22.86
CA ALA A 272 -8.55 6.39 23.65
C ALA A 272 -8.27 6.29 25.17
N LYS A 273 -7.09 5.81 25.56
CA LYS A 273 -6.65 5.73 26.96
C LYS A 273 -6.23 7.10 27.54
N THR A 274 -6.02 8.10 26.69
CA THR A 274 -5.54 9.40 27.14
C THR A 274 -6.68 10.30 27.60
N ARG A 275 -6.44 11.08 28.69
CA ARG A 275 -7.40 12.06 29.21
C ARG A 275 -7.83 13.10 28.16
N THR A 276 -6.93 13.46 27.26
CA THR A 276 -7.22 14.39 26.15
C THR A 276 -8.26 13.81 25.19
N TRP A 277 -8.18 12.53 24.90
CA TRP A 277 -9.16 11.86 24.02
C TRP A 277 -10.53 11.71 24.69
N THR A 278 -10.57 11.23 25.95
CA THR A 278 -11.83 10.99 26.67
C THR A 278 -12.61 12.29 26.93
N LYS A 279 -11.91 13.42 27.08
CA LYS A 279 -12.51 14.75 27.26
C LYS A 279 -12.82 15.48 25.94
N ASP A 280 -12.50 14.89 24.79
CA ASP A 280 -12.69 15.52 23.49
C ASP A 280 -14.17 15.54 23.09
N ILE A 281 -14.84 16.66 23.33
CA ILE A 281 -16.27 16.89 23.03
C ILE A 281 -16.58 16.92 21.52
N SER A 282 -15.56 16.96 20.67
CA SER A 282 -15.76 16.96 19.20
C SER A 282 -16.08 15.56 18.65
N LYS A 283 -15.81 14.50 19.42
CA LYS A 283 -15.92 13.10 18.99
C LYS A 283 -17.30 12.50 19.33
N ALA A 284 -17.93 11.89 18.35
CA ALA A 284 -19.22 11.22 18.52
C ALA A 284 -19.15 10.12 19.61
N ARG A 285 -18.03 9.38 19.71
CA ARG A 285 -17.82 8.32 20.70
C ARG A 285 -17.83 8.80 22.16
N ASN A 286 -17.62 10.10 22.39
CA ASN A 286 -17.64 10.72 23.72
C ASN A 286 -18.97 11.43 24.00
N MET A 287 -19.96 11.32 23.09
CA MET A 287 -21.32 11.85 23.28
C MET A 287 -22.22 10.75 23.83
N GLU A 288 -23.14 11.12 24.68
CA GLU A 288 -24.18 10.25 25.19
C GLU A 288 -25.18 9.94 24.07
N TYR A 289 -25.44 8.66 23.82
CA TYR A 289 -26.49 8.20 22.90
C TYR A 289 -27.76 7.93 23.69
N ILE A 290 -28.89 8.41 23.20
CA ILE A 290 -30.23 8.26 23.79
C ILE A 290 -31.03 7.30 22.90
N PRO A 291 -31.12 6.01 23.26
CA PRO A 291 -31.70 4.98 22.38
C PRO A 291 -33.18 5.26 22.07
N GLU A 292 -33.96 5.74 23.05
CA GLU A 292 -35.39 5.96 22.94
C GLU A 292 -35.77 7.02 21.88
N GLU A 293 -34.84 7.94 21.60
CA GLU A 293 -35.05 9.05 20.69
C GLU A 293 -34.18 8.93 19.41
N ASP A 294 -33.35 7.90 19.28
CA ASP A 294 -32.31 7.78 18.27
C ASP A 294 -31.54 9.11 18.10
N ALA A 295 -31.00 9.63 19.21
CA ALA A 295 -30.35 10.92 19.25
C ALA A 295 -29.05 10.89 20.09
N PHE A 296 -28.13 11.78 19.81
CA PHE A 296 -26.96 12.02 20.64
C PHE A 296 -27.12 13.31 21.44
N ARG A 297 -26.48 13.37 22.61
CA ARG A 297 -26.44 14.58 23.45
C ARG A 297 -25.07 15.21 23.40
N CYS A 298 -24.97 16.49 23.02
CA CYS A 298 -23.70 17.21 22.98
C CYS A 298 -23.30 17.75 24.35
N ALA A 299 -22.04 18.22 24.48
CA ALA A 299 -21.50 18.79 25.75
C ALA A 299 -22.31 19.98 26.32
N LYS A 300 -23.13 20.69 25.50
CA LYS A 300 -24.06 21.73 25.94
C LYS A 300 -25.42 21.18 26.40
N GLY A 301 -25.62 19.85 26.33
CA GLY A 301 -26.90 19.20 26.64
C GLY A 301 -27.92 19.21 25.51
N ARG A 302 -27.60 19.77 24.34
CA ARG A 302 -28.50 19.80 23.17
C ARG A 302 -28.52 18.47 22.47
N LYS A 303 -29.66 18.12 21.85
CA LYS A 303 -29.83 16.88 21.12
C LYS A 303 -29.29 17.01 19.68
N LEU A 304 -28.82 15.91 19.17
CA LEU A 304 -28.52 15.67 17.77
C LEU A 304 -29.44 14.51 17.33
N PRO A 305 -30.67 14.79 16.91
CA PRO A 305 -31.54 13.74 16.40
C PRO A 305 -31.01 13.14 15.11
N TYR A 306 -31.45 11.91 14.81
CA TYR A 306 -31.26 11.31 13.51
C TYR A 306 -31.86 12.20 12.42
N ALA A 307 -31.10 12.46 11.38
CA ALA A 307 -31.53 13.28 10.25
C ALA A 307 -31.80 12.43 9.00
N PHE A 308 -30.84 11.65 8.57
CA PHE A 308 -30.96 10.77 7.41
C PHE A 308 -29.82 9.75 7.35
N THR A 309 -30.00 8.72 6.52
CA THR A 309 -28.94 7.78 6.17
C THR A 309 -28.37 8.11 4.79
N ARG A 310 -27.06 8.06 4.64
CA ARG A 310 -26.40 8.22 3.34
C ARG A 310 -25.47 7.06 3.04
N LYS A 311 -25.36 6.71 1.76
CA LYS A 311 -24.32 5.81 1.28
C LYS A 311 -23.02 6.58 1.04
N ALA A 312 -21.92 6.04 1.53
CA ALA A 312 -20.60 6.60 1.34
C ALA A 312 -19.71 5.55 0.67
N LYS A 313 -19.14 5.90 -0.49
CA LYS A 313 -18.21 5.05 -1.24
C LYS A 313 -16.77 5.50 -0.92
N ASN A 314 -15.91 4.57 -0.55
CA ASN A 314 -14.48 4.85 -0.38
C ASN A 314 -13.72 4.75 -1.72
N LYS A 315 -12.39 4.97 -1.68
CA LYS A 315 -11.54 4.91 -2.89
C LYS A 315 -11.39 3.51 -3.46
N THR A 316 -11.60 2.46 -2.66
CA THR A 316 -11.53 1.05 -3.11
C THR A 316 -12.83 0.60 -3.76
N GLY A 317 -13.89 1.43 -3.69
CA GLY A 317 -15.21 1.09 -4.19
C GLY A 317 -16.17 0.52 -3.13
N PHE A 318 -15.67 0.24 -1.92
CA PHE A 318 -16.50 -0.24 -0.81
C PHE A 318 -17.54 0.80 -0.41
N VAL A 319 -18.80 0.37 -0.29
CA VAL A 319 -19.95 1.21 0.06
C VAL A 319 -20.36 0.92 1.49
N SER A 320 -20.51 1.97 2.30
CA SER A 320 -20.99 1.89 3.68
C SER A 320 -22.21 2.79 3.88
N GLU A 321 -23.14 2.35 4.71
CA GLU A 321 -24.27 3.16 5.14
C GLU A 321 -23.92 3.91 6.42
N ARG A 322 -24.18 5.23 6.41
CA ARG A 322 -23.87 6.11 7.53
C ARG A 322 -25.11 6.83 7.97
N LYS A 323 -25.48 6.64 9.23
CA LYS A 323 -26.50 7.44 9.89
C LYS A 323 -25.93 8.81 10.23
N VAL A 324 -26.62 9.85 9.88
CA VAL A 324 -26.24 11.25 10.09
C VAL A 324 -27.13 11.84 11.16
N TYR A 325 -26.49 12.45 12.17
CA TYR A 325 -27.14 13.15 13.26
C TYR A 325 -26.72 14.61 13.25
N ILE A 326 -27.68 15.52 13.38
CA ILE A 326 -27.46 16.95 13.25
C ILE A 326 -27.97 17.66 14.51
N CYS A 327 -27.16 18.52 15.09
CA CYS A 327 -27.55 19.30 16.27
C CYS A 327 -28.66 20.29 15.89
N GLU A 328 -29.70 20.37 16.73
CA GLU A 328 -30.82 21.28 16.55
C GLU A 328 -30.38 22.74 16.37
N SER A 329 -29.44 23.18 17.18
CA SER A 329 -28.87 24.53 17.07
C SER A 329 -27.49 24.61 17.72
N CYS A 330 -26.57 25.33 17.08
CA CYS A 330 -25.25 25.69 17.65
C CYS A 330 -25.10 27.21 17.91
N ASN A 331 -26.23 27.94 17.85
CA ASN A 331 -26.21 29.39 18.12
C ASN A 331 -25.89 29.67 19.59
N ARG A 332 -25.05 30.69 19.84
CA ARG A 332 -24.61 31.12 21.18
C ARG A 332 -24.08 29.96 22.05
N CYS A 333 -23.38 29.00 21.42
CA CYS A 333 -22.78 27.88 22.12
C CYS A 333 -21.33 28.20 22.49
N GLY A 334 -21.03 28.25 23.81
CA GLY A 334 -19.66 28.49 24.29
C GLY A 334 -18.66 27.41 23.87
N TYR A 335 -19.11 26.17 23.61
CA TYR A 335 -18.28 25.06 23.19
C TYR A 335 -18.09 24.97 21.66
N LYS A 336 -18.64 25.91 20.87
CA LYS A 336 -18.66 25.83 19.41
C LYS A 336 -17.24 25.67 18.81
N LYS A 337 -16.27 26.43 19.29
CA LYS A 337 -14.89 26.43 18.82
C LYS A 337 -14.22 25.06 19.02
N GLU A 338 -14.38 24.43 20.17
CA GLU A 338 -13.80 23.12 20.49
C GLU A 338 -14.56 21.98 19.80
N CYS A 339 -15.90 22.03 19.85
CA CYS A 339 -16.78 21.02 19.30
C CYS A 339 -16.69 20.92 17.77
N GLN A 340 -16.47 22.05 17.09
CA GLN A 340 -16.44 22.15 15.62
C GLN A 340 -15.05 22.47 15.05
N ARG A 341 -13.97 22.18 15.78
CA ARG A 341 -12.58 22.54 15.38
C ARG A 341 -12.13 21.98 14.02
N TYR A 342 -12.83 20.97 13.48
CA TYR A 342 -12.53 20.39 12.18
C TYR A 342 -13.45 20.89 11.06
N VAL A 343 -14.40 21.80 11.34
CA VAL A 343 -15.25 22.40 10.33
C VAL A 343 -14.48 23.49 9.59
N LYS A 344 -14.61 23.53 8.29
CA LYS A 344 -13.92 24.55 7.48
C LYS A 344 -14.39 25.96 7.86
N PRO A 345 -13.49 26.95 7.95
CA PRO A 345 -13.84 28.32 8.30
C PRO A 345 -14.86 28.99 7.35
N THR A 346 -14.93 28.53 6.11
CA THR A 346 -15.82 29.06 5.06
C THR A 346 -17.29 28.67 5.21
N THR A 347 -17.61 27.82 6.18
CA THR A 347 -19.00 27.38 6.40
C THR A 347 -19.72 28.42 7.25
N GLU A 348 -20.74 29.07 6.69
CA GLU A 348 -21.61 29.99 7.44
C GLU A 348 -22.45 29.22 8.46
N ASN A 349 -22.48 29.72 9.71
CA ASN A 349 -23.26 29.16 10.83
C ASN A 349 -23.31 27.62 10.89
N PRO A 350 -22.13 26.94 10.95
CA PRO A 350 -22.12 25.50 10.95
C PRO A 350 -22.79 24.94 12.22
N VAL A 351 -23.64 23.95 12.04
CA VAL A 351 -24.18 23.12 13.13
C VAL A 351 -23.34 21.86 13.29
N LYS A 352 -23.29 21.30 14.49
CA LYS A 352 -22.59 20.04 14.74
C LYS A 352 -23.29 18.91 14.02
N ARG A 353 -22.54 18.20 13.18
CA ARG A 353 -22.95 17.00 12.50
C ARG A 353 -22.01 15.86 12.87
N ILE A 354 -22.56 14.69 13.14
CA ILE A 354 -21.81 13.44 13.35
C ILE A 354 -22.34 12.37 12.40
N GLU A 355 -21.47 11.45 12.04
CA GLU A 355 -21.79 10.30 11.20
C GLU A 355 -21.40 9.04 11.93
N ILE A 356 -22.32 8.12 12.03
CA ILE A 356 -22.15 6.81 12.68
C ILE A 356 -22.36 5.73 11.62
N THR A 357 -21.56 4.70 11.68
CA THR A 357 -21.67 3.53 10.82
C THR A 357 -22.02 2.33 11.69
N PRO A 358 -23.31 2.02 11.91
CA PRO A 358 -23.75 1.03 12.89
C PRO A 358 -23.11 -0.36 12.68
N GLU A 359 -23.04 -0.79 11.42
CA GLU A 359 -22.40 -2.06 11.04
C GLU A 359 -20.94 -2.11 11.48
N TYR A 360 -20.17 -1.04 11.21
CA TYR A 360 -18.77 -0.96 11.64
C TYR A 360 -18.65 -0.92 13.15
N ASP A 361 -19.48 -0.17 13.85
CA ASP A 361 -19.43 -0.07 15.31
C ASP A 361 -19.73 -1.42 15.97
N THR A 362 -20.65 -2.21 15.42
CA THR A 362 -20.95 -3.58 15.89
C THR A 362 -19.72 -4.50 15.71
N VAL A 363 -19.17 -4.56 14.50
CA VAL A 363 -18.03 -5.43 14.22
C VAL A 363 -16.78 -5.00 15.00
N LEU A 364 -16.64 -3.70 15.19
CA LEU A 364 -15.55 -3.14 15.99
C LEU A 364 -15.68 -3.51 17.47
N ALA A 365 -16.90 -3.50 18.04
CA ALA A 365 -17.16 -3.95 19.40
C ALA A 365 -16.79 -5.44 19.58
N GLU A 366 -17.27 -6.31 18.68
CA GLU A 366 -16.93 -7.74 18.67
C GLU A 366 -15.41 -7.98 18.59
N ASN A 367 -14.72 -7.19 17.75
CA ASN A 367 -13.25 -7.25 17.64
C ASN A 367 -12.57 -6.75 18.91
N GLN A 368 -13.10 -5.72 19.59
CA GLN A 368 -12.57 -5.22 20.86
C GLN A 368 -12.76 -6.23 21.98
N ASP A 369 -13.90 -6.88 22.09
CA ASP A 369 -14.15 -7.93 23.07
C ASP A 369 -13.16 -9.09 22.91
N ARG A 370 -12.91 -9.52 21.68
CA ARG A 370 -11.87 -10.52 21.39
C ARG A 370 -10.48 -10.04 21.79
N LEU A 371 -10.12 -8.79 21.48
CA LEU A 371 -8.82 -8.21 21.84
C LEU A 371 -8.58 -8.13 23.35
N LEU A 372 -9.62 -7.98 24.15
CA LEU A 372 -9.55 -7.89 25.61
C LEU A 372 -9.64 -9.22 26.30
N SER A 373 -10.06 -10.31 25.60
CA SER A 373 -10.04 -11.66 26.13
C SER A 373 -8.60 -12.15 26.38
N ASP A 374 -8.44 -13.14 27.26
CA ASP A 374 -7.14 -13.74 27.55
C ASP A 374 -6.46 -14.28 26.29
N THR A 375 -7.24 -14.95 25.41
CA THR A 375 -6.76 -15.41 24.10
C THR A 375 -6.30 -14.21 23.24
N GLY A 376 -7.07 -13.14 23.16
CA GLY A 376 -6.71 -11.96 22.37
C GLY A 376 -5.47 -11.23 22.89
N ILE A 377 -5.29 -11.18 24.20
CA ILE A 377 -4.09 -10.64 24.83
C ILE A 377 -2.87 -11.46 24.43
N GLN A 378 -2.96 -12.79 24.52
CA GLN A 378 -1.88 -13.70 24.15
C GLN A 378 -1.56 -13.60 22.64
N LEU A 379 -2.57 -13.56 21.77
CA LEU A 379 -2.39 -13.38 20.33
C LEU A 379 -1.66 -12.09 19.98
N ARG A 380 -1.98 -10.99 20.67
CA ARG A 380 -1.28 -9.70 20.42
C ARG A 380 0.18 -9.73 20.87
N ILE A 381 0.49 -10.40 21.97
CA ILE A 381 1.87 -10.59 22.43
C ILE A 381 2.64 -11.44 21.42
N ASN A 382 2.05 -12.57 21.01
CA ASN A 382 2.65 -13.46 20.02
C ASN A 382 2.91 -12.77 18.69
N ARG A 383 1.99 -11.89 18.23
CA ARG A 383 2.20 -11.10 17.02
C ARG A 383 3.49 -10.29 17.09
N SER A 384 3.66 -9.50 18.16
CA SER A 384 4.88 -8.67 18.31
C SER A 384 6.13 -9.55 18.28
N ILE A 385 6.15 -10.64 19.03
CA ILE A 385 7.35 -11.48 19.12
C ILE A 385 7.67 -12.17 17.79
N GLN A 386 6.67 -12.80 17.17
CA GLN A 386 6.90 -13.64 15.99
C GLN A 386 7.18 -12.81 14.74
N VAL A 387 6.40 -11.76 14.48
CA VAL A 387 6.56 -10.97 13.26
C VAL A 387 7.76 -10.04 13.34
N GLU A 388 7.96 -9.38 14.49
CA GLU A 388 9.14 -8.54 14.69
C GLU A 388 10.41 -9.38 14.67
N GLY A 389 10.38 -10.60 15.24
CA GLY A 389 11.47 -11.57 15.14
C GLY A 389 11.80 -11.96 13.70
N ALA A 390 10.78 -12.26 12.88
CA ALA A 390 10.99 -12.57 11.46
C ALA A 390 11.58 -11.38 10.69
N PHE A 391 11.05 -10.17 10.89
CA PHE A 391 11.63 -8.97 10.27
C PHE A 391 13.03 -8.65 10.80
N GLY A 392 13.31 -8.92 12.06
CA GLY A 392 14.64 -8.76 12.66
C GLY A 392 15.67 -9.62 11.93
N VAL A 393 15.42 -10.90 11.78
CA VAL A 393 16.30 -11.81 11.03
C VAL A 393 16.46 -11.36 9.58
N LEU A 394 15.36 -11.05 8.87
CA LEU A 394 15.42 -10.62 7.48
C LEU A 394 16.26 -9.35 7.30
N LYS A 395 16.05 -8.34 8.15
CA LYS A 395 16.70 -7.03 8.00
C LYS A 395 18.09 -6.93 8.62
N GLN A 396 18.31 -7.57 9.76
CA GLN A 396 19.56 -7.45 10.52
C GLN A 396 20.54 -8.58 10.17
N ASP A 397 20.10 -9.83 10.33
CA ASP A 397 21.00 -10.97 10.17
C ASP A 397 21.28 -11.27 8.69
N LEU A 398 20.26 -11.14 7.83
CA LEU A 398 20.41 -11.35 6.38
C LEU A 398 20.67 -10.03 5.61
N GLY A 399 20.75 -8.89 6.29
CA GLY A 399 21.09 -7.59 5.70
C GLY A 399 20.06 -7.02 4.71
N PHE A 400 18.82 -7.51 4.74
CA PHE A 400 17.80 -7.23 3.72
C PHE A 400 17.06 -5.90 4.00
N ARG A 401 17.79 -4.79 4.04
CA ARG A 401 17.25 -3.43 4.19
C ARG A 401 16.90 -2.78 2.86
N ARG A 402 17.58 -3.22 1.79
CA ARG A 402 17.36 -2.75 0.42
C ARG A 402 17.26 -3.94 -0.51
N LEU A 403 16.29 -3.87 -1.43
CA LEU A 403 16.05 -4.90 -2.43
C LEU A 403 17.15 -4.91 -3.49
N LEU A 404 17.51 -6.09 -4.00
CA LEU A 404 18.56 -6.26 -4.99
C LEU A 404 18.02 -6.28 -6.42
N HIS A 405 16.74 -6.68 -6.59
CA HIS A 405 16.09 -6.80 -7.88
C HIS A 405 15.10 -5.65 -8.12
N ARG A 406 14.77 -5.40 -9.38
CA ARG A 406 13.78 -4.44 -9.84
C ARG A 406 12.53 -5.16 -10.36
N GLY A 407 11.39 -4.46 -10.27
CA GLY A 407 10.09 -5.00 -10.68
C GLY A 407 9.47 -5.89 -9.62
N SER A 408 8.17 -5.73 -9.38
CA SER A 408 7.44 -6.41 -8.30
C SER A 408 7.53 -7.94 -8.39
N GLY A 409 7.48 -8.51 -9.60
CA GLY A 409 7.59 -9.95 -9.82
C GLY A 409 8.96 -10.51 -9.38
N ASN A 410 10.08 -9.84 -9.74
CA ASN A 410 11.41 -10.28 -9.32
C ASN A 410 11.64 -10.08 -7.83
N VAL A 411 11.12 -8.98 -7.27
CA VAL A 411 11.16 -8.74 -5.82
C VAL A 411 10.41 -9.85 -5.09
N HIS A 412 9.25 -10.24 -5.58
CA HIS A 412 8.44 -11.30 -4.99
C HIS A 412 9.16 -12.66 -5.03
N LYS A 413 9.71 -13.03 -6.20
CA LYS A 413 10.53 -14.26 -6.35
C LYS A 413 11.66 -14.31 -5.34
N MET A 414 12.42 -13.24 -5.21
CA MET A 414 13.53 -13.14 -4.28
C MET A 414 13.09 -13.31 -2.83
N LEU A 415 12.00 -12.68 -2.44
CA LEU A 415 11.46 -12.78 -1.09
C LEU A 415 10.95 -14.19 -0.77
N TYR A 416 10.38 -14.92 -1.75
CA TYR A 416 10.04 -16.33 -1.55
C TYR A 416 11.26 -17.21 -1.30
N LEU A 417 12.33 -17.05 -2.09
CA LEU A 417 13.59 -17.79 -1.86
C LEU A 417 14.16 -17.50 -0.47
N LEU A 418 14.14 -16.24 -0.06
CA LEU A 418 14.59 -15.81 1.25
C LEU A 418 13.77 -16.44 2.38
N SER A 419 12.45 -16.50 2.21
CA SER A 419 11.54 -17.11 3.19
C SER A 419 11.68 -18.62 3.29
N MET A 420 11.93 -19.29 2.17
CA MET A 420 12.24 -20.72 2.20
C MET A 420 13.53 -20.98 2.99
N GLY A 421 14.57 -20.19 2.76
CA GLY A 421 15.81 -20.26 3.54
C GLY A 421 15.60 -19.99 5.03
N PHE A 422 14.82 -18.95 5.35
CA PHE A 422 14.45 -18.63 6.73
C PHE A 422 13.72 -19.78 7.41
N ASN A 423 12.70 -20.37 6.76
CA ASN A 423 11.90 -21.42 7.32
C ASN A 423 12.71 -22.73 7.53
N LEU A 424 13.61 -23.06 6.59
CA LEU A 424 14.51 -24.19 6.74
C LEU A 424 15.49 -24.00 7.92
N ALA A 425 16.08 -22.82 8.05
CA ALA A 425 16.95 -22.50 9.18
C ALA A 425 16.18 -22.53 10.52
N LYS A 426 14.93 -22.04 10.53
CA LYS A 426 14.07 -22.09 11.71
C LYS A 426 13.75 -23.53 12.10
N LEU A 427 13.34 -24.37 11.16
CA LEU A 427 13.08 -25.79 11.40
C LEU A 427 14.31 -26.51 11.94
N HIS A 428 15.47 -26.31 11.31
CA HIS A 428 16.72 -26.86 11.78
C HIS A 428 17.02 -26.49 13.24
N ASN A 429 16.92 -25.20 13.56
CA ASN A 429 17.18 -24.72 14.93
C ASN A 429 16.18 -25.28 15.94
N ARG A 430 14.90 -25.49 15.57
CA ARG A 430 13.90 -26.10 16.44
C ARG A 430 14.18 -27.59 16.67
N ILE A 431 14.63 -28.31 15.64
CA ILE A 431 15.05 -29.72 15.75
C ILE A 431 16.25 -29.83 16.71
N GLN A 432 17.31 -29.02 16.51
CA GLN A 432 18.52 -29.04 17.34
C GLN A 432 18.21 -28.70 18.81
N ALA A 433 17.29 -27.78 19.04
CA ALA A 433 16.88 -27.37 20.39
C ALA A 433 15.82 -28.29 21.04
N GLY A 434 15.37 -29.37 20.37
CA GLY A 434 14.33 -30.26 20.87
C GLY A 434 12.95 -29.57 21.01
N ARG A 435 12.69 -28.51 20.27
CA ARG A 435 11.46 -27.68 20.37
C ARG A 435 10.44 -27.95 19.25
N VAL A 436 10.61 -29.00 18.50
CA VAL A 436 9.64 -29.44 17.49
C VAL A 436 8.33 -29.84 18.19
N ASN A 437 7.20 -29.48 17.58
CA ASN A 437 5.85 -29.70 18.12
C ASN A 437 5.58 -28.99 19.47
N THR A 438 6.36 -27.96 19.81
CA THR A 438 6.09 -27.14 20.99
C THR A 438 5.52 -25.79 20.58
N THR A 439 4.51 -25.33 21.29
CA THR A 439 4.02 -23.94 21.17
C THR A 439 4.89 -23.01 22.00
N LEU A 440 5.30 -21.88 21.42
CA LEU A 440 6.22 -20.92 22.08
C LEU A 440 5.65 -20.29 23.35
N PHE A 441 4.35 -20.09 23.41
CA PHE A 441 3.67 -19.44 24.49
C PHE A 441 2.32 -20.10 24.73
N THR A 442 2.28 -21.11 25.59
CA THR A 442 1.03 -21.58 26.18
C THR A 442 0.48 -20.49 27.09
N ALA A 443 -0.78 -20.08 26.91
CA ALA A 443 -1.47 -19.30 27.91
C ALA A 443 -1.28 -20.02 29.26
N LYS A 444 -0.77 -19.30 30.27
CA LYS A 444 -0.76 -19.85 31.63
C LYS A 444 -2.20 -20.23 31.95
N GLN A 445 -2.47 -21.49 32.12
CA GLN A 445 -3.71 -21.93 32.74
C GLN A 445 -3.69 -21.27 34.13
N THR A 446 -4.51 -20.25 34.31
CA THR A 446 -4.83 -19.74 35.64
C THR A 446 -5.50 -20.89 36.37
N ALA A 447 -4.79 -21.48 37.34
CA ALA A 447 -5.33 -22.45 38.26
C ALA A 447 -6.47 -21.87 39.10
#